data_f28618e6653ed7d83b43d7c77e86f049
#
_entry.id   f28618e6653ed7d83b43d7c77e86f049
#
_cell.length_a   1.000
_cell.length_b   1.000
_cell.length_c   1.000
_cell.angle_alpha   90.00
_cell.angle_beta   90.00
_cell.angle_gamma   90.00
#
_symmetry.space_group_name_H-M   'P 1'
#
loop_
_entity.id
_entity.type
_entity.pdbx_description
1 polymer ?
#
loop_
_entity_poly.entity_id
_entity_poly.type
_entity_poly.pdbx_seq_one_letter_code
_entity_poly.pdbx_strand_id
1 'polypeptide(L)'
;MGNQKPKTNLIYAFGAFGGFLFGYDIGIINGALPGIKETWEVSPMLEGTITSILFLGAMIGAVSMASLADRFGRKMMILITAIIFAIGSLACAFSGSPGILIVSRFVLGISVGSASALVPMYMGEISPPAIRGKISGLNQLMITAGMLISYGVNYAFIDVFEGWRWMLGGAVIPAIILFVGAFILPESPRFLIKKGFKDLALSNLKRIRPEREAEREYREILQINDEISKEQKTFKLTKAVTFSVFVGCCVTFLQQIQGANTIFYYSSQILGDVFGSTASGVISTVGVGIVFVLATIATLFVVDKFNRKTLFMSGSIGMGLCLLLVGIIYPYTNSGQTWAISLVFIFICIYVIFYAYSWAAVTWIVVGELFPSEARGMATGIASMVNWLGNIVVALFFPILMQSIGLSNIFFMFAGICVVGFLFSKYILYETKGKTLEEIELYLDERMNEPIESKA
;
A
#
# COMPACT_ATOMS: atom_id res chain seq x y z
N MET A 1 -18.98 23.83 -6.71
CA MET A 1 -17.61 23.78 -6.13
C MET A 1 -17.47 24.99 -5.22
N GLY A 2 -17.71 24.82 -3.91
CA GLY A 2 -17.60 25.91 -2.94
C GLY A 2 -16.16 26.38 -2.82
N ASN A 3 -16.00 27.67 -2.59
CA ASN A 3 -14.75 28.43 -2.41
C ASN A 3 -13.86 27.76 -1.31
N GLN A 4 -13.12 26.71 -1.63
CA GLN A 4 -12.13 26.15 -0.72
C GLN A 4 -10.96 27.13 -0.63
N LYS A 5 -10.57 27.49 0.59
CA LYS A 5 -9.42 28.36 0.82
C LYS A 5 -8.18 27.72 0.17
N PRO A 6 -7.34 28.45 -0.55
CA PRO A 6 -6.14 27.87 -1.23
C PRO A 6 -5.24 27.05 -0.30
N LYS A 7 -5.20 27.37 1.00
CA LYS A 7 -4.45 26.63 2.02
C LYS A 7 -4.99 25.21 2.30
N THR A 8 -6.26 24.93 2.01
CA THR A 8 -6.89 23.63 2.29
C THR A 8 -6.36 22.54 1.35
N ASN A 9 -6.16 22.84 0.06
CA ASN A 9 -5.58 21.89 -0.90
C ASN A 9 -4.13 21.54 -0.53
N LEU A 10 -3.36 22.49 -0.03
CA LEU A 10 -2.00 22.26 0.45
C LEU A 10 -1.98 21.34 1.67
N ILE A 11 -2.93 21.52 2.61
CA ILE A 11 -3.08 20.64 3.77
C ILE A 11 -3.36 19.19 3.33
N TYR A 12 -4.27 18.99 2.36
CA TYR A 12 -4.55 17.65 1.84
C TYR A 12 -3.35 17.05 1.09
N ALA A 13 -2.62 17.83 0.30
CA ALA A 13 -1.41 17.38 -0.38
C ALA A 13 -0.33 16.92 0.61
N PHE A 14 -0.01 17.73 1.61
CA PHE A 14 0.96 17.32 2.66
C PHE A 14 0.44 16.20 3.54
N GLY A 15 -0.87 16.16 3.84
CA GLY A 15 -1.48 15.06 4.56
C GLY A 15 -1.32 13.72 3.85
N ALA A 16 -1.47 13.71 2.52
CA ALA A 16 -1.30 12.50 1.70
C ALA A 16 0.19 12.16 1.40
N PHE A 17 1.13 13.07 1.68
CA PHE A 17 2.54 12.92 1.29
C PHE A 17 3.26 11.77 2.02
N GLY A 18 2.72 11.29 3.14
CA GLY A 18 3.22 10.06 3.76
C GLY A 18 3.08 8.83 2.86
N GLY A 19 2.06 8.79 1.98
CA GLY A 19 1.95 7.77 0.93
C GLY A 19 3.11 7.83 -0.06
N PHE A 20 3.59 9.03 -0.39
CA PHE A 20 4.76 9.21 -1.26
C PHE A 20 6.02 8.57 -0.67
N LEU A 21 6.29 8.75 0.64
CA LEU A 21 7.43 8.11 1.29
C LEU A 21 7.35 6.58 1.20
N PHE A 22 6.17 6.03 1.44
CA PHE A 22 5.95 4.59 1.31
C PHE A 22 6.24 4.09 -0.11
N GLY A 23 5.68 4.77 -1.13
CA GLY A 23 5.94 4.41 -2.53
C GLY A 23 7.41 4.58 -2.93
N TYR A 24 8.06 5.67 -2.48
CA TYR A 24 9.47 5.92 -2.75
C TYR A 24 10.36 4.80 -2.23
N ASP A 25 10.13 4.34 -0.99
CA ASP A 25 10.95 3.27 -0.41
C ASP A 25 10.74 1.92 -1.12
N ILE A 26 9.51 1.60 -1.54
CA ILE A 26 9.23 0.41 -2.35
C ILE A 26 10.02 0.42 -3.66
N GLY A 27 10.04 1.56 -4.35
CA GLY A 27 10.67 1.64 -5.65
C GLY A 27 12.19 1.80 -5.58
N ILE A 28 12.73 2.44 -4.53
CA ILE A 28 14.16 2.74 -4.47
C ILE A 28 15.01 1.48 -4.28
N ILE A 29 14.51 0.49 -3.52
CA ILE A 29 15.24 -0.76 -3.29
C ILE A 29 15.46 -1.54 -4.58
N ASN A 30 14.51 -1.45 -5.53
CA ASN A 30 14.58 -2.10 -6.83
C ASN A 30 15.89 -1.78 -7.58
N GLY A 31 16.25 -0.50 -7.68
CA GLY A 31 17.50 -0.09 -8.34
C GLY A 31 18.73 -0.19 -7.46
N ALA A 32 18.57 -0.17 -6.13
CA ALA A 32 19.70 -0.28 -5.21
C ALA A 32 20.23 -1.71 -5.07
N LEU A 33 19.38 -2.74 -5.22
CA LEU A 33 19.76 -4.15 -5.04
C LEU A 33 20.93 -4.61 -5.90
N PRO A 34 21.01 -4.30 -7.23
CA PRO A 34 22.17 -4.68 -8.03
C PRO A 34 23.49 -4.14 -7.47
N GLY A 35 23.54 -2.86 -7.10
CA GLY A 35 24.74 -2.25 -6.51
C GLY A 35 25.10 -2.79 -5.13
N ILE A 36 24.10 -3.13 -4.31
CA ILE A 36 24.31 -3.79 -3.01
C ILE A 36 24.92 -5.18 -3.21
N LYS A 37 24.43 -5.95 -4.20
CA LYS A 37 24.96 -7.28 -4.52
C LYS A 37 26.42 -7.20 -5.00
N GLU A 38 26.73 -6.22 -5.81
CA GLU A 38 28.09 -6.00 -6.31
C GLU A 38 29.05 -5.59 -5.18
N THR A 39 28.59 -4.74 -4.25
CA THR A 39 29.43 -4.25 -3.14
C THR A 39 29.78 -5.35 -2.14
N TRP A 40 28.85 -6.29 -1.83
CA TRP A 40 29.01 -7.23 -0.72
C TRP A 40 28.84 -8.71 -1.09
N GLU A 41 28.74 -9.06 -2.38
CA GLU A 41 28.53 -10.45 -2.85
C GLU A 41 27.39 -11.15 -2.12
N VAL A 42 26.22 -10.51 -2.07
CA VAL A 42 25.07 -10.91 -1.25
C VAL A 42 24.43 -12.20 -1.78
N SER A 43 24.25 -13.19 -0.89
CA SER A 43 23.49 -14.41 -1.23
C SER A 43 22.00 -14.11 -1.45
N PRO A 44 21.25 -14.94 -2.19
CA PRO A 44 19.80 -14.76 -2.40
C PRO A 44 19.00 -14.66 -1.10
N MET A 45 19.37 -15.43 -0.08
CA MET A 45 18.74 -15.36 1.25
C MET A 45 18.98 -14.01 1.91
N LEU A 46 20.18 -13.46 1.80
CA LEU A 46 20.52 -12.16 2.38
C LEU A 46 19.86 -11.02 1.59
N GLU A 47 19.79 -11.12 0.27
CA GLU A 47 19.05 -10.20 -0.60
C GLU A 47 17.56 -10.13 -0.22
N GLY A 48 16.91 -11.29 -0.10
CA GLY A 48 15.53 -11.39 0.35
C GLY A 48 15.34 -10.83 1.77
N THR A 49 16.31 -11.06 2.67
CA THR A 49 16.30 -10.50 4.04
C THR A 49 16.39 -8.98 4.02
N ILE A 50 17.34 -8.41 3.27
CA ILE A 50 17.49 -6.95 3.12
C ILE A 50 16.18 -6.33 2.61
N THR A 51 15.50 -6.96 1.66
CA THR A 51 14.24 -6.44 1.11
C THR A 51 13.07 -6.62 2.07
N SER A 52 12.92 -7.81 2.70
CA SER A 52 11.76 -8.16 3.51
C SER A 52 11.76 -7.57 4.92
N ILE A 53 12.93 -7.33 5.52
CA ILE A 53 13.04 -6.83 6.91
C ILE A 53 12.35 -5.49 7.12
N LEU A 54 12.27 -4.67 6.09
CA LEU A 54 11.53 -3.42 6.10
C LEU A 54 10.05 -3.67 6.42
N PHE A 55 9.45 -4.71 5.85
CA PHE A 55 8.03 -5.03 6.06
C PHE A 55 7.75 -5.58 7.46
N LEU A 56 8.74 -6.23 8.10
CA LEU A 56 8.64 -6.58 9.51
C LEU A 56 8.62 -5.32 10.38
N GLY A 57 9.49 -4.35 10.10
CA GLY A 57 9.45 -3.04 10.73
C GLY A 57 8.11 -2.33 10.48
N ALA A 58 7.59 -2.39 9.25
CA ALA A 58 6.32 -1.76 8.88
C ALA A 58 5.12 -2.38 9.62
N MET A 59 5.09 -3.68 9.81
CA MET A 59 4.06 -4.35 10.60
C MET A 59 4.05 -3.83 12.04
N ILE A 60 5.21 -3.70 12.68
CA ILE A 60 5.34 -3.17 14.04
C ILE A 60 4.96 -1.68 14.09
N GLY A 61 5.43 -0.89 13.12
CA GLY A 61 5.12 0.52 13.00
C GLY A 61 3.62 0.79 12.84
N ALA A 62 2.94 0.04 11.97
CA ALA A 62 1.49 0.19 11.74
C ALA A 62 0.66 -0.10 13.00
N VAL A 63 1.01 -1.15 13.74
CA VAL A 63 0.29 -1.53 14.98
C VAL A 63 0.55 -0.55 16.11
N SER A 64 1.81 -0.19 16.36
CA SER A 64 2.18 0.69 17.47
C SER A 64 1.71 2.11 17.24
N MET A 65 1.73 2.61 16.02
CA MET A 65 1.46 4.00 15.72
C MET A 65 -0.01 4.39 15.92
N ALA A 66 -0.95 3.49 15.67
CA ALA A 66 -2.37 3.74 15.94
C ALA A 66 -2.61 4.11 17.42
N SER A 67 -2.02 3.33 18.34
CA SER A 67 -2.12 3.58 19.79
C SER A 67 -1.39 4.85 20.21
N LEU A 68 -0.20 5.10 19.66
CA LEU A 68 0.58 6.30 19.95
C LEU A 68 -0.10 7.58 19.41
N ALA A 69 -0.72 7.50 18.23
CA ALA A 69 -1.47 8.62 17.66
C ALA A 69 -2.69 9.01 18.51
N ASP A 70 -3.33 8.04 19.15
CA ASP A 70 -4.43 8.31 20.11
C ASP A 70 -3.94 8.93 21.42
N ARG A 71 -2.66 8.75 21.77
CA ARG A 71 -2.07 9.33 22.97
C ARG A 71 -1.48 10.73 22.73
N PHE A 72 -0.70 10.89 21.66
CA PHE A 72 0.13 12.07 21.41
C PHE A 72 -0.41 13.00 20.31
N GLY A 73 -1.40 12.56 19.54
CA GLY A 73 -1.97 13.31 18.42
C GLY A 73 -1.39 12.90 17.07
N ARG A 74 -2.16 13.19 16.03
CA ARG A 74 -1.83 12.76 14.66
C ARG A 74 -0.67 13.55 14.09
N LYS A 75 -0.69 14.87 14.27
CA LYS A 75 0.37 15.77 13.77
C LYS A 75 1.75 15.44 14.38
N MET A 76 1.81 15.24 15.69
CA MET A 76 3.08 14.90 16.36
C MET A 76 3.63 13.56 15.83
N MET A 77 2.75 12.59 15.62
CA MET A 77 3.19 11.29 15.13
C MET A 77 3.63 11.33 13.65
N ILE A 78 3.05 12.21 12.82
CA ILE A 78 3.54 12.47 11.46
C ILE A 78 4.97 13.07 11.52
N LEU A 79 5.24 14.03 12.40
CA LEU A 79 6.57 14.60 12.58
C LEU A 79 7.60 13.54 13.01
N ILE A 80 7.27 12.73 14.02
CA ILE A 80 8.14 11.64 14.49
C ILE A 80 8.39 10.63 13.38
N THR A 81 7.37 10.26 12.63
CA THR A 81 7.49 9.35 11.48
C THR A 81 8.45 9.91 10.42
N ALA A 82 8.37 11.20 10.09
CA ALA A 82 9.28 11.83 9.15
C ALA A 82 10.73 11.84 9.65
N ILE A 83 10.95 12.07 10.95
CA ILE A 83 12.29 12.03 11.56
C ILE A 83 12.87 10.61 11.51
N ILE A 84 12.09 9.59 11.93
CA ILE A 84 12.55 8.18 11.89
C ILE A 84 12.86 7.77 10.46
N PHE A 85 12.05 8.20 9.49
CA PHE A 85 12.29 7.92 8.06
C PHE A 85 13.61 8.54 7.59
N ALA A 86 13.86 9.82 7.92
CA ALA A 86 15.09 10.51 7.54
C ALA A 86 16.34 9.84 8.17
N ILE A 87 16.29 9.52 9.46
CA ILE A 87 17.39 8.83 10.16
C ILE A 87 17.62 7.44 9.58
N GLY A 88 16.54 6.64 9.37
CA GLY A 88 16.63 5.31 8.78
C GLY A 88 17.21 5.32 7.37
N SER A 89 16.81 6.28 6.55
CA SER A 89 17.31 6.46 5.17
C SER A 89 18.81 6.81 5.18
N LEU A 90 19.25 7.75 6.01
CA LEU A 90 20.67 8.07 6.17
C LEU A 90 21.47 6.87 6.70
N ALA A 91 20.93 6.16 7.69
CA ALA A 91 21.58 4.97 8.21
C ALA A 91 21.73 3.87 7.15
N CYS A 92 20.75 3.72 6.24
CA CYS A 92 20.87 2.84 5.08
C CYS A 92 22.01 3.29 4.13
N ALA A 93 22.09 4.59 3.83
CA ALA A 93 23.10 5.15 2.92
C ALA A 93 24.54 4.98 3.47
N PHE A 94 24.71 5.17 4.79
CA PHE A 94 26.03 5.07 5.45
C PHE A 94 26.33 3.67 6.01
N SER A 95 25.52 2.66 5.67
CA SER A 95 25.79 1.30 6.15
C SER A 95 27.11 0.75 5.61
N GLY A 96 27.96 0.29 6.53
CA GLY A 96 29.28 -0.29 6.19
C GLY A 96 29.24 -1.81 6.04
N SER A 97 28.10 -2.46 6.31
CA SER A 97 27.93 -3.91 6.19
C SER A 97 26.47 -4.28 5.95
N PRO A 98 26.18 -5.48 5.39
CA PRO A 98 24.82 -5.97 5.23
C PRO A 98 24.01 -5.99 6.52
N GLY A 99 24.65 -6.35 7.65
CA GLY A 99 24.00 -6.38 8.95
C GLY A 99 23.50 -5.01 9.40
N ILE A 100 24.32 -3.96 9.22
CA ILE A 100 23.93 -2.57 9.53
C ILE A 100 22.79 -2.14 8.59
N LEU A 101 22.86 -2.49 7.31
CA LEU A 101 21.80 -2.18 6.35
C LEU A 101 20.46 -2.83 6.76
N ILE A 102 20.48 -4.09 7.21
CA ILE A 102 19.28 -4.81 7.68
C ILE A 102 18.65 -4.08 8.87
N VAL A 103 19.45 -3.70 9.88
CA VAL A 103 18.95 -2.96 11.05
C VAL A 103 18.40 -1.60 10.62
N SER A 104 19.08 -0.89 9.74
CA SER A 104 18.67 0.42 9.24
C SER A 104 17.34 0.32 8.46
N ARG A 105 17.17 -0.70 7.60
CA ARG A 105 15.93 -0.96 6.88
C ARG A 105 14.79 -1.36 7.82
N PHE A 106 15.07 -2.10 8.88
CA PHE A 106 14.06 -2.39 9.91
C PHE A 106 13.54 -1.11 10.57
N VAL A 107 14.44 -0.20 10.97
CA VAL A 107 14.07 1.11 11.57
C VAL A 107 13.30 1.96 10.55
N LEU A 108 13.77 1.99 9.29
CA LEU A 108 13.07 2.66 8.18
C LEU A 108 11.66 2.08 8.00
N GLY A 109 11.54 0.75 8.08
CA GLY A 109 10.26 0.05 8.01
C GLY A 109 9.26 0.49 9.07
N ILE A 110 9.69 0.71 10.32
CA ILE A 110 8.82 1.23 11.37
C ILE A 110 8.16 2.55 10.93
N SER A 111 8.89 3.45 10.30
CA SER A 111 8.32 4.70 9.81
C SER A 111 7.40 4.51 8.61
N VAL A 112 7.73 3.61 7.69
CA VAL A 112 6.89 3.25 6.53
C VAL A 112 5.54 2.72 6.99
N GLY A 113 5.54 1.76 7.92
CA GLY A 113 4.31 1.21 8.49
C GLY A 113 3.51 2.24 9.27
N SER A 114 4.21 3.10 10.02
CA SER A 114 3.59 4.23 10.71
C SER A 114 2.87 5.17 9.75
N ALA A 115 3.51 5.56 8.65
CA ALA A 115 2.90 6.41 7.63
C ALA A 115 1.69 5.74 6.98
N SER A 116 1.79 4.43 6.68
CA SER A 116 0.70 3.66 6.03
C SER A 116 -0.57 3.60 6.87
N ALA A 117 -0.47 3.57 8.19
CA ALA A 117 -1.61 3.58 9.11
C ALA A 117 -2.10 5.01 9.43
N LEU A 118 -1.14 5.93 9.69
CA LEU A 118 -1.43 7.26 10.21
C LEU A 118 -2.01 8.19 9.14
N VAL A 119 -1.50 8.11 7.90
CA VAL A 119 -1.92 9.00 6.80
C VAL A 119 -3.40 8.80 6.42
N PRO A 120 -3.90 7.59 6.14
CA PRO A 120 -5.31 7.39 5.87
C PRO A 120 -6.21 7.77 7.06
N MET A 121 -5.79 7.47 8.28
CA MET A 121 -6.50 7.86 9.52
C MET A 121 -6.62 9.39 9.60
N TYR A 122 -5.51 10.10 9.52
CA TYR A 122 -5.47 11.57 9.59
C TYR A 122 -6.31 12.20 8.47
N MET A 123 -6.14 11.72 7.23
CA MET A 123 -6.89 12.22 6.08
C MET A 123 -8.40 11.98 6.23
N GLY A 124 -8.79 10.83 6.77
CA GLY A 124 -10.19 10.52 7.08
C GLY A 124 -10.81 11.43 8.15
N GLU A 125 -9.99 11.89 9.13
CA GLU A 125 -10.43 12.78 10.21
C GLU A 125 -10.53 14.25 9.79
N ILE A 126 -9.67 14.72 8.87
CA ILE A 126 -9.67 16.12 8.41
C ILE A 126 -10.50 16.35 7.15
N SER A 127 -10.91 15.30 6.43
CA SER A 127 -11.64 15.42 5.17
C SER A 127 -13.16 15.44 5.36
N PRO A 128 -13.89 16.34 4.65
CA PRO A 128 -15.35 16.30 4.63
C PRO A 128 -15.83 14.96 4.04
N PRO A 129 -16.99 14.45 4.51
CA PRO A 129 -17.56 13.21 3.98
C PRO A 129 -17.69 13.18 2.45
N ALA A 130 -18.10 14.30 1.85
CA ALA A 130 -18.33 14.45 0.40
C ALA A 130 -17.08 14.22 -0.48
N ILE A 131 -15.86 14.42 0.05
CA ILE A 131 -14.62 14.29 -0.73
C ILE A 131 -13.67 13.22 -0.17
N ARG A 132 -14.08 12.49 0.87
CA ARG A 132 -13.24 11.49 1.55
C ARG A 132 -12.71 10.42 0.59
N GLY A 133 -13.54 9.95 -0.35
CA GLY A 133 -13.12 9.00 -1.38
C GLY A 133 -12.04 9.56 -2.31
N LYS A 134 -12.16 10.83 -2.73
CA LYS A 134 -11.13 11.49 -3.56
C LYS A 134 -9.82 11.65 -2.82
N ILE A 135 -9.87 11.93 -1.52
CA ILE A 135 -8.69 12.08 -0.68
C ILE A 135 -7.98 10.73 -0.45
N SER A 136 -8.74 9.65 -0.27
CA SER A 136 -8.15 8.29 -0.24
C SER A 136 -7.47 7.94 -1.57
N GLY A 137 -8.08 8.30 -2.71
CA GLY A 137 -7.47 8.17 -4.03
C GLY A 137 -6.19 9.00 -4.19
N LEU A 138 -6.12 10.18 -3.57
CA LEU A 138 -4.90 11.00 -3.56
C LEU A 138 -3.74 10.29 -2.83
N ASN A 139 -4.01 9.61 -1.72
CA ASN A 139 -2.99 8.83 -1.03
C ASN A 139 -2.43 7.71 -1.93
N GLN A 140 -3.28 6.97 -2.63
CA GLN A 140 -2.84 5.93 -3.58
C GLN A 140 -2.03 6.53 -4.73
N LEU A 141 -2.44 7.69 -5.26
CA LEU A 141 -1.68 8.40 -6.28
C LEU A 141 -0.30 8.84 -5.77
N MET A 142 -0.21 9.30 -4.52
CA MET A 142 1.08 9.64 -3.90
C MET A 142 2.01 8.43 -3.76
N ILE A 143 1.47 7.24 -3.43
CA ILE A 143 2.25 6.00 -3.38
C ILE A 143 2.84 5.69 -4.77
N THR A 144 2.01 5.67 -5.81
CA THR A 144 2.49 5.35 -7.17
C THR A 144 3.42 6.42 -7.73
N ALA A 145 3.19 7.69 -7.42
CA ALA A 145 4.10 8.79 -7.78
C ALA A 145 5.45 8.66 -7.07
N GLY A 146 5.46 8.29 -5.79
CA GLY A 146 6.68 8.03 -5.03
C GLY A 146 7.51 6.90 -5.65
N MET A 147 6.85 5.81 -6.07
CA MET A 147 7.51 4.71 -6.80
C MET A 147 8.10 5.18 -8.12
N LEU A 148 7.35 5.92 -8.93
CA LEU A 148 7.86 6.42 -10.21
C LEU A 148 9.05 7.35 -10.03
N ILE A 149 8.99 8.27 -9.08
CA ILE A 149 10.11 9.19 -8.79
C ILE A 149 11.35 8.39 -8.32
N SER A 150 11.17 7.38 -7.46
CA SER A 150 12.29 6.54 -7.02
C SER A 150 12.91 5.75 -8.16
N TYR A 151 12.14 5.26 -9.13
CA TYR A 151 12.68 4.64 -10.34
C TYR A 151 13.50 5.62 -11.18
N GLY A 152 13.06 6.89 -11.26
CA GLY A 152 13.85 7.96 -11.90
C GLY A 152 15.18 8.24 -11.16
N VAL A 153 15.15 8.22 -9.82
CA VAL A 153 16.36 8.35 -8.99
C VAL A 153 17.29 7.15 -9.20
N ASN A 154 16.76 5.93 -9.25
CA ASN A 154 17.54 4.73 -9.55
C ASN A 154 18.25 4.87 -10.90
N TYR A 155 17.56 5.35 -11.93
CA TYR A 155 18.17 5.60 -13.24
C TYR A 155 19.27 6.66 -13.19
N ALA A 156 19.08 7.74 -12.43
CA ALA A 156 20.06 8.82 -12.32
C ALA A 156 21.37 8.39 -11.62
N PHE A 157 21.31 7.37 -10.74
CA PHE A 157 22.47 6.95 -9.94
C PHE A 157 23.00 5.55 -10.29
N ILE A 158 22.46 4.88 -11.33
CA ILE A 158 22.85 3.50 -11.67
C ILE A 158 24.34 3.38 -12.03
N ASP A 159 24.89 4.36 -12.75
CA ASP A 159 26.28 4.38 -13.19
C ASP A 159 27.21 5.10 -12.20
N VAL A 160 26.71 5.56 -11.07
CA VAL A 160 27.51 6.26 -10.05
C VAL A 160 28.17 5.24 -9.13
N PHE A 161 29.46 5.46 -8.80
CA PHE A 161 30.17 4.61 -7.84
C PHE A 161 29.42 4.56 -6.51
N GLU A 162 29.15 3.35 -6.01
CA GLU A 162 28.27 3.10 -4.87
C GLU A 162 26.92 3.84 -4.96
N GLY A 163 26.37 3.97 -6.16
CA GLY A 163 25.13 4.74 -6.44
C GLY A 163 23.93 4.31 -5.60
N TRP A 164 23.89 3.05 -5.17
CA TRP A 164 22.85 2.54 -4.27
C TRP A 164 22.78 3.31 -2.93
N ARG A 165 23.90 3.88 -2.46
CA ARG A 165 23.92 4.71 -1.24
C ARG A 165 23.20 6.03 -1.45
N TRP A 166 23.41 6.65 -2.63
CA TRP A 166 22.72 7.88 -3.02
C TRP A 166 21.23 7.63 -3.27
N MET A 167 20.88 6.47 -3.86
CA MET A 167 19.51 6.06 -4.05
C MET A 167 18.79 5.97 -2.70
N LEU A 168 19.31 5.18 -1.74
CA LEU A 168 18.70 5.02 -0.41
C LEU A 168 18.73 6.33 0.40
N GLY A 169 19.85 7.07 0.37
CA GLY A 169 19.99 8.34 1.07
C GLY A 169 19.09 9.45 0.51
N GLY A 170 18.80 9.43 -0.77
CA GLY A 170 17.91 10.38 -1.43
C GLY A 170 16.50 10.43 -0.87
N ALA A 171 16.07 9.36 -0.18
CA ALA A 171 14.81 9.30 0.54
C ALA A 171 14.70 10.32 1.70
N VAL A 172 15.80 10.91 2.13
CA VAL A 172 15.81 12.02 3.11
C VAL A 172 15.09 13.25 2.55
N ILE A 173 15.18 13.52 1.26
CA ILE A 173 14.55 14.70 0.64
C ILE A 173 13.03 14.68 0.85
N PRO A 174 12.28 13.63 0.42
CA PRO A 174 10.86 13.59 0.70
C PRO A 174 10.52 13.52 2.20
N ALA A 175 11.38 12.94 3.05
CA ALA A 175 11.18 12.97 4.49
C ALA A 175 11.24 14.40 5.05
N ILE A 176 12.19 15.24 4.60
CA ILE A 176 12.27 16.66 4.97
C ILE A 176 11.03 17.41 4.48
N ILE A 177 10.56 17.14 3.26
CA ILE A 177 9.34 17.76 2.72
C ILE A 177 8.13 17.43 3.60
N LEU A 178 7.98 16.15 4.01
CA LEU A 178 6.92 15.75 4.94
C LEU A 178 7.07 16.43 6.30
N PHE A 179 8.29 16.47 6.86
CA PHE A 179 8.57 17.10 8.14
C PHE A 179 8.19 18.58 8.14
N VAL A 180 8.67 19.34 7.14
CA VAL A 180 8.33 20.77 6.98
C VAL A 180 6.83 20.94 6.73
N GLY A 181 6.24 20.13 5.86
CA GLY A 181 4.81 20.16 5.56
C GLY A 181 3.93 19.89 6.79
N ALA A 182 4.39 19.03 7.70
CA ALA A 182 3.65 18.70 8.91
C ALA A 182 3.45 19.90 9.87
N PHE A 183 4.29 20.93 9.80
CA PHE A 183 4.04 22.18 10.58
C PHE A 183 2.80 22.92 10.10
N ILE A 184 2.45 22.80 8.81
CA ILE A 184 1.26 23.43 8.22
C ILE A 184 0.00 22.66 8.59
N LEU A 185 0.10 21.36 8.85
CA LEU A 185 -1.03 20.50 9.18
C LEU A 185 -1.69 20.91 10.50
N PRO A 186 -3.03 21.04 10.56
CA PRO A 186 -3.75 21.18 11.83
C PRO A 186 -3.76 19.84 12.57
N GLU A 187 -3.85 19.86 13.89
CA GLU A 187 -4.15 18.63 14.63
C GLU A 187 -5.60 18.20 14.37
N SER A 188 -5.84 16.88 14.43
CA SER A 188 -7.18 16.32 14.19
C SER A 188 -8.24 16.91 15.13
N PRO A 189 -9.35 17.46 14.60
CA PRO A 189 -10.43 17.95 15.43
C PRO A 189 -11.07 16.87 16.30
N ARG A 190 -11.17 15.64 15.80
CA ARG A 190 -11.70 14.48 16.56
C ARG A 190 -10.80 14.13 17.73
N PHE A 191 -9.48 14.11 17.52
CA PHE A 191 -8.51 13.90 18.58
C PHE A 191 -8.61 14.98 19.66
N LEU A 192 -8.67 16.25 19.26
CA LEU A 192 -8.75 17.38 20.19
C LEU A 192 -10.02 17.35 21.05
N ILE A 193 -11.18 17.02 20.47
CA ILE A 193 -12.44 16.84 21.20
C ILE A 193 -12.32 15.68 22.20
N LYS A 194 -11.80 14.53 21.78
CA LYS A 194 -11.57 13.37 22.65
C LYS A 194 -10.66 13.70 23.84
N LYS A 195 -9.70 14.63 23.67
CA LYS A 195 -8.79 15.10 24.73
C LYS A 195 -9.34 16.29 25.54
N GLY A 196 -10.52 16.81 25.22
CA GLY A 196 -11.14 17.93 25.90
C GLY A 196 -10.72 19.31 25.41
N PHE A 197 -9.86 19.42 24.39
CA PHE A 197 -9.39 20.70 23.79
C PHE A 197 -10.42 21.27 22.79
N LYS A 198 -11.63 21.58 23.29
CA LYS A 198 -12.78 21.93 22.46
C LYS A 198 -12.57 23.19 21.61
N ASP A 199 -11.99 24.24 22.19
CA ASP A 199 -11.76 25.54 21.50
C ASP A 199 -10.74 25.40 20.38
N LEU A 200 -9.67 24.61 20.61
CA LEU A 200 -8.64 24.33 19.61
C LEU A 200 -9.21 23.47 18.44
N ALA A 201 -10.12 22.54 18.74
CA ALA A 201 -10.81 21.74 17.73
C ALA A 201 -11.63 22.63 16.79
N LEU A 202 -12.42 23.55 17.33
CA LEU A 202 -13.21 24.49 16.54
C LEU A 202 -12.32 25.44 15.72
N SER A 203 -11.23 25.94 16.31
CA SER A 203 -10.23 26.75 15.62
C SER A 203 -9.61 26.02 14.43
N ASN A 204 -9.23 24.75 14.62
CA ASN A 204 -8.67 23.93 13.55
C ASN A 204 -9.69 23.63 12.44
N LEU A 205 -10.96 23.39 12.79
CA LEU A 205 -12.03 23.25 11.79
C LEU A 205 -12.22 24.51 10.96
N LYS A 206 -12.21 25.70 11.58
CA LYS A 206 -12.30 27.01 10.89
C LYS A 206 -11.10 27.28 9.96
N ARG A 207 -9.95 26.61 10.14
CA ARG A 207 -8.81 26.69 9.21
C ARG A 207 -9.04 25.93 7.91
N ILE A 208 -9.82 24.85 7.94
CA ILE A 208 -10.01 23.91 6.82
C ILE A 208 -11.43 23.95 6.23
N ARG A 209 -12.38 24.64 6.89
CA ARG A 209 -13.78 24.76 6.48
C ARG A 209 -14.23 26.23 6.47
N PRO A 210 -15.27 26.56 5.70
CA PRO A 210 -16.06 27.76 5.92
C PRO A 210 -16.67 27.75 7.33
N GLU A 211 -16.83 28.90 7.94
CA GLU A 211 -17.20 29.04 9.35
C GLU A 211 -18.50 28.31 9.72
N ARG A 212 -19.55 28.44 8.90
CA ARG A 212 -20.85 27.76 9.12
C ARG A 212 -20.71 26.24 9.07
N GLU A 213 -19.91 25.71 8.16
CA GLU A 213 -19.66 24.26 8.04
C GLU A 213 -18.80 23.76 9.22
N ALA A 214 -17.80 24.53 9.64
CA ALA A 214 -16.95 24.20 10.77
C ALA A 214 -17.76 24.06 12.08
N GLU A 215 -18.70 24.98 12.32
CA GLU A 215 -19.56 24.94 13.51
C GLU A 215 -20.58 23.80 13.48
N ARG A 216 -21.08 23.43 12.29
CA ARG A 216 -21.96 22.29 12.13
C ARG A 216 -21.19 20.98 12.38
N GLU A 217 -20.05 20.79 11.70
CA GLU A 217 -19.19 19.62 11.84
C GLU A 217 -18.69 19.46 13.29
N TYR A 218 -18.36 20.56 13.96
CA TYR A 218 -17.98 20.57 15.37
C TYR A 218 -19.08 20.03 16.27
N ARG A 219 -20.35 20.47 16.08
CA ARG A 219 -21.50 19.97 16.85
C ARG A 219 -21.77 18.50 16.60
N GLU A 220 -21.69 18.06 15.35
CA GLU A 220 -21.84 16.66 14.97
C GLU A 220 -20.79 15.78 15.66
N ILE A 221 -19.51 16.21 15.66
CA ILE A 221 -18.43 15.44 16.33
C ILE A 221 -18.64 15.38 17.85
N LEU A 222 -19.09 16.46 18.49
CA LEU A 222 -19.41 16.46 19.92
C LEU A 222 -20.54 15.49 20.25
N GLN A 223 -21.62 15.48 19.48
CA GLN A 223 -22.74 14.55 19.68
C GLN A 223 -22.28 13.08 19.57
N ILE A 224 -21.54 12.75 18.51
CA ILE A 224 -21.00 11.40 18.32
C ILE A 224 -20.07 11.02 19.47
N ASN A 225 -19.22 11.91 19.95
CA ASN A 225 -18.31 11.62 21.06
C ASN A 225 -19.06 11.39 22.38
N ASP A 226 -20.13 12.12 22.63
CA ASP A 226 -20.99 11.94 23.81
C ASP A 226 -21.79 10.63 23.74
N GLU A 227 -22.24 10.23 22.56
CA GLU A 227 -22.93 8.95 22.32
C GLU A 227 -21.99 7.77 22.54
N ILE A 228 -20.78 7.80 21.95
CA ILE A 228 -19.76 6.76 22.12
C ILE A 228 -19.37 6.62 23.61
N SER A 229 -19.30 7.74 24.34
CA SER A 229 -18.97 7.73 25.77
C SER A 229 -20.05 7.09 26.65
N LYS A 230 -21.30 7.10 26.19
CA LYS A 230 -22.45 6.50 26.90
C LYS A 230 -22.68 5.03 26.53
N GLU A 231 -22.33 4.63 25.31
CA GLU A 231 -22.51 3.27 24.83
C GLU A 231 -21.20 2.46 25.00
N GLN A 232 -21.01 1.86 26.17
CA GLN A 232 -20.06 0.74 26.32
C GLN A 232 -20.67 -0.52 25.70
N LYS A 233 -20.78 -0.59 24.37
CA LYS A 233 -21.13 -1.85 23.71
C LYS A 233 -19.95 -2.80 23.81
N THR A 234 -20.10 -3.85 24.59
CA THR A 234 -19.22 -5.02 24.56
C THR A 234 -19.34 -5.67 23.18
N PHE A 235 -18.29 -5.49 22.38
CA PHE A 235 -18.19 -6.13 21.07
C PHE A 235 -18.26 -7.67 21.24
N LYS A 236 -19.24 -8.31 20.61
CA LYS A 236 -19.35 -9.78 20.56
C LYS A 236 -18.80 -10.27 19.21
N LEU A 237 -17.84 -11.17 19.27
CA LEU A 237 -17.30 -11.82 18.08
C LEU A 237 -18.33 -12.84 17.57
N THR A 238 -19.18 -12.42 16.63
CA THR A 238 -20.15 -13.30 15.97
C THR A 238 -19.47 -14.17 14.90
N LYS A 239 -20.14 -15.26 14.49
CA LYS A 239 -19.63 -16.10 13.37
C LYS A 239 -19.50 -15.29 12.09
N ALA A 240 -20.47 -14.40 11.81
CA ALA A 240 -20.45 -13.50 10.65
C ALA A 240 -19.22 -12.58 10.66
N VAL A 241 -18.93 -11.93 11.79
CA VAL A 241 -17.76 -11.06 11.94
C VAL A 241 -16.45 -11.85 11.76
N THR A 242 -16.35 -13.04 12.36
CA THR A 242 -15.17 -13.90 12.20
C THR A 242 -14.95 -14.28 10.74
N PHE A 243 -16.02 -14.61 10.01
CA PHE A 243 -15.95 -14.92 8.59
C PHE A 243 -15.56 -13.69 7.76
N SER A 244 -16.10 -12.52 8.05
CA SER A 244 -15.69 -11.26 7.39
C SER A 244 -14.20 -10.97 7.60
N VAL A 245 -13.68 -11.16 8.83
CA VAL A 245 -12.24 -11.01 9.13
C VAL A 245 -11.41 -12.02 8.33
N PHE A 246 -11.84 -13.28 8.25
CA PHE A 246 -11.18 -14.29 7.44
C PHE A 246 -11.14 -13.89 5.96
N VAL A 247 -12.27 -13.44 5.38
CA VAL A 247 -12.35 -12.97 3.99
C VAL A 247 -11.43 -11.77 3.78
N GLY A 248 -11.42 -10.79 4.68
CA GLY A 248 -10.53 -9.63 4.62
C GLY A 248 -9.04 -10.03 4.65
N CYS A 249 -8.67 -10.96 5.53
CA CYS A 249 -7.32 -11.51 5.59
C CYS A 249 -6.93 -12.24 4.29
N CYS A 250 -7.83 -13.04 3.72
CA CYS A 250 -7.59 -13.72 2.46
C CYS A 250 -7.40 -12.73 1.30
N VAL A 251 -8.24 -11.68 1.21
CA VAL A 251 -8.11 -10.63 0.18
C VAL A 251 -6.77 -9.93 0.28
N THR A 252 -6.36 -9.50 1.48
CA THR A 252 -5.11 -8.78 1.68
C THR A 252 -3.88 -9.66 1.47
N PHE A 253 -3.94 -10.94 1.83
CA PHE A 253 -2.86 -11.89 1.58
C PHE A 253 -2.72 -12.22 0.09
N LEU A 254 -3.83 -12.55 -0.58
CA LEU A 254 -3.85 -12.82 -2.02
C LEU A 254 -3.35 -11.62 -2.83
N GLN A 255 -3.70 -10.40 -2.45
CA GLN A 255 -3.18 -9.18 -3.08
C GLN A 255 -1.64 -9.20 -3.16
N GLN A 256 -0.96 -9.68 -2.13
CA GLN A 256 0.49 -9.64 -2.05
C GLN A 256 1.17 -10.76 -2.84
N ILE A 257 0.60 -11.97 -2.78
CA ILE A 257 1.27 -13.16 -3.33
C ILE A 257 1.01 -13.40 -4.83
N GLN A 258 0.21 -12.57 -5.51
CA GLN A 258 -0.09 -12.71 -6.95
C GLN A 258 1.03 -12.18 -7.87
N GLY A 259 2.18 -11.78 -7.33
CA GLY A 259 3.37 -11.42 -8.10
C GLY A 259 3.59 -9.92 -8.31
N ALA A 260 2.64 -9.03 -7.97
CA ALA A 260 2.78 -7.59 -8.20
C ALA A 260 3.98 -7.00 -7.44
N ASN A 261 4.15 -7.37 -6.18
CA ASN A 261 5.27 -6.89 -5.38
C ASN A 261 6.62 -7.37 -5.89
N THR A 262 6.67 -8.57 -6.45
CA THR A 262 7.88 -9.07 -7.12
C THR A 262 8.28 -8.14 -8.27
N ILE A 263 7.31 -7.74 -9.10
CA ILE A 263 7.56 -6.78 -10.17
C ILE A 263 8.02 -5.44 -9.60
N PHE A 264 7.40 -4.93 -8.53
CA PHE A 264 7.77 -3.63 -7.99
C PHE A 264 9.13 -3.60 -7.28
N TYR A 265 9.54 -4.70 -6.62
CA TYR A 265 10.80 -4.76 -5.87
C TYR A 265 11.99 -5.24 -6.70
N TYR A 266 11.74 -6.05 -7.75
CA TYR A 266 12.78 -6.76 -8.49
C TYR A 266 12.71 -6.54 -10.01
N SER A 267 11.88 -5.58 -10.50
CA SER A 267 11.74 -5.37 -11.95
C SER A 267 13.05 -4.99 -12.64
N SER A 268 13.94 -4.24 -11.99
CA SER A 268 15.25 -3.94 -12.59
C SER A 268 16.09 -5.18 -12.84
N GLN A 269 16.03 -6.19 -11.96
CA GLN A 269 16.69 -7.47 -12.15
C GLN A 269 15.97 -8.30 -13.21
N ILE A 270 14.64 -8.47 -13.08
CA ILE A 270 13.83 -9.24 -14.05
C ILE A 270 14.00 -8.67 -15.47
N LEU A 271 13.86 -7.36 -15.63
CA LEU A 271 13.98 -6.71 -16.92
C LEU A 271 15.45 -6.57 -17.36
N GLY A 272 16.38 -6.50 -16.41
CA GLY A 272 17.82 -6.58 -16.68
C GLY A 272 18.20 -7.90 -17.35
N ASP A 273 17.70 -9.00 -16.86
CA ASP A 273 17.88 -10.33 -17.46
C ASP A 273 17.20 -10.39 -18.85
N VAL A 274 15.99 -9.82 -18.99
CA VAL A 274 15.26 -9.78 -20.27
C VAL A 274 15.98 -8.94 -21.34
N PHE A 275 16.48 -7.76 -20.97
CA PHE A 275 17.14 -6.83 -21.89
C PHE A 275 18.66 -7.01 -21.99
N GLY A 276 19.23 -7.91 -21.19
CA GLY A 276 20.66 -8.24 -21.22
C GLY A 276 21.58 -7.20 -20.56
N SER A 277 21.04 -6.20 -19.84
CA SER A 277 21.83 -5.24 -19.04
C SER A 277 21.05 -4.63 -17.89
N THR A 278 21.75 -4.36 -16.77
CA THR A 278 21.17 -3.73 -15.58
C THR A 278 20.60 -2.33 -15.90
N ALA A 279 21.32 -1.54 -16.69
CA ALA A 279 20.87 -0.19 -17.08
C ALA A 279 19.55 -0.24 -17.88
N SER A 280 19.43 -1.17 -18.84
CA SER A 280 18.19 -1.36 -19.60
C SER A 280 17.04 -1.84 -18.70
N GLY A 281 17.33 -2.69 -17.71
CA GLY A 281 16.35 -3.12 -16.70
C GLY A 281 15.81 -1.94 -15.89
N VAL A 282 16.67 -1.07 -15.40
CA VAL A 282 16.27 0.12 -14.62
C VAL A 282 15.47 1.10 -15.47
N ILE A 283 15.88 1.38 -16.72
CA ILE A 283 15.11 2.23 -17.64
C ILE A 283 13.73 1.64 -17.91
N SER A 284 13.66 0.35 -18.18
CA SER A 284 12.37 -0.34 -18.42
C SER A 284 11.46 -0.32 -17.21
N THR A 285 12.02 -0.36 -16.00
CA THR A 285 11.27 -0.20 -14.74
C THR A 285 10.62 1.18 -14.63
N VAL A 286 11.25 2.25 -15.10
CA VAL A 286 10.61 3.58 -15.19
C VAL A 286 9.37 3.51 -16.08
N GLY A 287 9.43 2.79 -17.22
CA GLY A 287 8.28 2.56 -18.09
C GLY A 287 7.12 1.85 -17.37
N VAL A 288 7.42 0.80 -16.63
CA VAL A 288 6.43 0.10 -15.77
C VAL A 288 5.80 1.04 -14.74
N GLY A 289 6.61 1.90 -14.11
CA GLY A 289 6.16 2.92 -13.15
C GLY A 289 5.21 3.94 -13.79
N ILE A 290 5.52 4.43 -14.99
CA ILE A 290 4.64 5.34 -15.75
C ILE A 290 3.29 4.66 -16.02
N VAL A 291 3.29 3.42 -16.51
CA VAL A 291 2.07 2.65 -16.76
C VAL A 291 1.26 2.50 -15.47
N PHE A 292 1.91 2.21 -14.33
CA PHE A 292 1.23 2.06 -13.05
C PHE A 292 0.57 3.36 -12.58
N VAL A 293 1.24 4.50 -12.70
CA VAL A 293 0.66 5.82 -12.38
C VAL A 293 -0.55 6.12 -13.27
N LEU A 294 -0.42 5.95 -14.59
CA LEU A 294 -1.51 6.20 -15.52
C LEU A 294 -2.71 5.27 -15.27
N ALA A 295 -2.45 3.99 -15.03
CA ALA A 295 -3.48 3.02 -14.68
C ALA A 295 -4.17 3.36 -13.35
N THR A 296 -3.41 3.82 -12.33
CA THR A 296 -3.97 4.27 -11.05
C THR A 296 -4.87 5.49 -11.24
N ILE A 297 -4.47 6.47 -12.04
CA ILE A 297 -5.31 7.62 -12.36
C ILE A 297 -6.60 7.19 -13.06
N ALA A 298 -6.51 6.32 -14.07
CA ALA A 298 -7.67 5.79 -14.78
C ALA A 298 -8.62 5.03 -13.83
N THR A 299 -8.08 4.29 -12.88
CA THR A 299 -8.85 3.53 -11.88
C THR A 299 -9.75 4.43 -11.04
N LEU A 300 -9.32 5.64 -10.68
CA LEU A 300 -10.14 6.60 -9.91
C LEU A 300 -11.47 6.95 -10.60
N PHE A 301 -11.55 6.82 -11.93
CA PHE A 301 -12.77 7.10 -12.71
C PHE A 301 -13.61 5.85 -12.99
N VAL A 302 -13.06 4.66 -12.76
CA VAL A 302 -13.65 3.38 -13.16
C VAL A 302 -14.12 2.56 -11.97
N VAL A 303 -13.39 2.59 -10.85
CA VAL A 303 -13.59 1.69 -9.72
C VAL A 303 -15.01 1.74 -9.13
N ASP A 304 -15.66 2.91 -9.12
CA ASP A 304 -17.02 3.07 -8.59
C ASP A 304 -18.13 2.70 -9.59
N LYS A 305 -17.79 2.43 -10.86
CA LYS A 305 -18.78 2.03 -11.88
C LYS A 305 -19.10 0.54 -11.83
N PHE A 306 -18.13 -0.29 -11.47
CA PHE A 306 -18.25 -1.75 -11.50
C PHE A 306 -18.38 -2.35 -10.11
N ASN A 307 -18.90 -3.58 -10.02
CA ASN A 307 -18.99 -4.36 -8.80
C ASN A 307 -17.59 -4.78 -8.34
N ARG A 308 -17.36 -4.80 -7.01
CA ARG A 308 -16.06 -5.14 -6.42
C ARG A 308 -15.63 -6.56 -6.83
N LYS A 309 -16.55 -7.51 -6.75
CA LYS A 309 -16.32 -8.90 -7.15
C LYS A 309 -15.92 -9.03 -8.63
N THR A 310 -16.58 -8.31 -9.52
CA THR A 310 -16.26 -8.31 -10.97
C THR A 310 -14.86 -7.76 -11.23
N LEU A 311 -14.45 -6.70 -10.52
CA LEU A 311 -13.11 -6.12 -10.66
C LEU A 311 -12.02 -7.11 -10.22
N PHE A 312 -12.21 -7.81 -9.10
CA PHE A 312 -11.26 -8.84 -8.66
C PHE A 312 -11.17 -10.02 -9.65
N MET A 313 -12.31 -10.50 -10.13
CA MET A 313 -12.35 -11.62 -11.07
C MET A 313 -11.67 -11.27 -12.40
N SER A 314 -12.04 -10.14 -13.03
CA SER A 314 -11.44 -9.70 -14.29
C SER A 314 -9.95 -9.39 -14.14
N GLY A 315 -9.55 -8.77 -13.03
CA GLY A 315 -8.14 -8.54 -12.70
C GLY A 315 -7.36 -9.83 -12.60
N SER A 316 -7.85 -10.82 -11.83
CA SER A 316 -7.18 -12.11 -11.67
C SER A 316 -7.02 -12.87 -12.99
N ILE A 317 -8.06 -12.86 -13.87
CA ILE A 317 -7.96 -13.47 -15.20
C ILE A 317 -6.89 -12.77 -16.04
N GLY A 318 -6.95 -11.43 -16.13
CA GLY A 318 -6.00 -10.67 -16.95
C GLY A 318 -4.57 -10.80 -16.46
N MET A 319 -4.35 -10.70 -15.14
CA MET A 319 -3.04 -10.91 -14.50
C MET A 319 -2.52 -12.31 -14.76
N GLY A 320 -3.35 -13.34 -14.53
CA GLY A 320 -2.98 -14.74 -14.74
C GLY A 320 -2.60 -15.05 -16.18
N LEU A 321 -3.35 -14.54 -17.15
CA LEU A 321 -3.04 -14.70 -18.58
C LEU A 321 -1.73 -14.00 -18.96
N CYS A 322 -1.50 -12.78 -18.48
CA CYS A 322 -0.24 -12.07 -18.74
C CYS A 322 0.96 -12.84 -18.19
N LEU A 323 0.88 -13.30 -16.94
CA LEU A 323 1.98 -14.06 -16.32
C LEU A 323 2.22 -15.41 -16.98
N LEU A 324 1.14 -16.10 -17.40
CA LEU A 324 1.26 -17.33 -18.17
C LEU A 324 2.02 -17.10 -19.48
N LEU A 325 1.65 -16.06 -20.22
CA LEU A 325 2.31 -15.69 -21.47
C LEU A 325 3.76 -15.28 -21.26
N VAL A 326 4.05 -14.48 -20.23
CA VAL A 326 5.43 -14.13 -19.85
C VAL A 326 6.22 -15.40 -19.55
N GLY A 327 5.70 -16.34 -18.76
CA GLY A 327 6.37 -17.60 -18.44
C GLY A 327 6.70 -18.45 -19.67
N ILE A 328 5.81 -18.47 -20.67
CA ILE A 328 6.02 -19.19 -21.96
C ILE A 328 7.06 -18.51 -22.83
N ILE A 329 7.03 -17.15 -22.90
CA ILE A 329 7.88 -16.38 -23.81
C ILE A 329 9.27 -16.13 -23.23
N TYR A 330 9.41 -16.06 -21.91
CA TYR A 330 10.67 -15.70 -21.24
C TYR A 330 11.90 -16.53 -21.70
N PRO A 331 11.85 -17.87 -21.91
CA PRO A 331 12.99 -18.63 -22.36
C PRO A 331 13.58 -18.16 -23.71
N TYR A 332 12.76 -17.56 -24.58
CA TYR A 332 13.19 -17.04 -25.88
C TYR A 332 13.98 -15.72 -25.76
N THR A 333 13.88 -15.01 -24.62
CA THR A 333 14.69 -13.80 -24.38
C THR A 333 16.17 -14.12 -24.26
N ASN A 334 16.53 -15.28 -23.70
CA ASN A 334 17.90 -15.76 -23.58
C ASN A 334 18.60 -15.96 -24.94
N SER A 335 17.82 -16.16 -26.01
CA SER A 335 18.33 -16.27 -27.37
C SER A 335 18.47 -14.91 -28.07
N GLY A 336 18.29 -13.77 -27.36
CA GLY A 336 18.39 -12.41 -27.88
C GLY A 336 17.29 -12.04 -28.88
N GLN A 337 16.16 -12.75 -28.89
CA GLN A 337 15.06 -12.50 -29.83
C GLN A 337 14.30 -11.25 -29.43
N THR A 338 14.39 -10.19 -30.21
CA THR A 338 13.77 -8.87 -29.94
C THR A 338 12.26 -8.95 -29.75
N TRP A 339 11.57 -9.81 -30.50
CA TRP A 339 10.12 -9.99 -30.34
C TRP A 339 9.75 -10.54 -28.96
N ALA A 340 10.54 -11.49 -28.42
CA ALA A 340 10.31 -12.06 -27.11
C ALA A 340 10.53 -11.03 -26.00
N ILE A 341 11.62 -10.28 -26.08
CA ILE A 341 11.94 -9.17 -25.18
C ILE A 341 10.80 -8.15 -25.14
N SER A 342 10.34 -7.71 -26.31
CA SER A 342 9.25 -6.73 -26.44
C SER A 342 7.93 -7.25 -25.86
N LEU A 343 7.56 -8.51 -26.14
CA LEU A 343 6.32 -9.10 -25.64
C LEU A 343 6.34 -9.30 -24.13
N VAL A 344 7.46 -9.74 -23.55
CA VAL A 344 7.60 -9.86 -22.08
C VAL A 344 7.36 -8.51 -21.41
N PHE A 345 7.99 -7.45 -21.90
CA PHE A 345 7.80 -6.09 -21.39
C PHE A 345 6.34 -5.62 -21.51
N ILE A 346 5.73 -5.81 -22.67
CA ILE A 346 4.34 -5.43 -22.92
C ILE A 346 3.39 -6.19 -21.98
N PHE A 347 3.55 -7.51 -21.81
CA PHE A 347 2.69 -8.28 -20.91
C PHE A 347 2.89 -7.93 -19.44
N ILE A 348 4.09 -7.56 -19.01
CA ILE A 348 4.32 -7.01 -17.66
C ILE A 348 3.58 -5.68 -17.49
N CYS A 349 3.62 -4.78 -18.47
CA CYS A 349 2.85 -3.54 -18.43
C CYS A 349 1.33 -3.77 -18.39
N ILE A 350 0.82 -4.69 -19.20
CA ILE A 350 -0.61 -5.06 -19.19
C ILE A 350 -1.00 -5.70 -17.85
N TYR A 351 -0.15 -6.56 -17.30
CA TYR A 351 -0.33 -7.13 -15.96
C TYR A 351 -0.49 -6.03 -14.90
N VAL A 352 0.38 -5.01 -14.93
CA VAL A 352 0.31 -3.90 -13.99
C VAL A 352 -0.97 -3.09 -14.12
N ILE A 353 -1.51 -2.94 -15.35
CA ILE A 353 -2.82 -2.30 -15.58
C ILE A 353 -3.93 -3.13 -14.91
N PHE A 354 -3.96 -4.45 -15.12
CA PHE A 354 -4.93 -5.34 -14.49
C PHE A 354 -4.84 -5.30 -12.96
N TYR A 355 -3.64 -5.30 -12.41
CA TYR A 355 -3.41 -5.16 -10.98
C TYR A 355 -3.90 -3.82 -10.43
N ALA A 356 -3.60 -2.71 -11.11
CA ALA A 356 -3.93 -1.36 -10.66
C ALA A 356 -5.43 -1.15 -10.43
N TYR A 357 -6.27 -1.55 -11.41
CA TYR A 357 -7.72 -1.32 -11.30
C TYR A 357 -8.44 -2.36 -10.43
N SER A 358 -7.82 -3.48 -10.16
CA SER A 358 -8.42 -4.57 -9.38
C SER A 358 -7.80 -4.65 -7.96
N TRP A 359 -6.83 -5.52 -7.80
CA TRP A 359 -6.27 -5.86 -6.49
C TRP A 359 -5.61 -4.69 -5.78
N ALA A 360 -4.95 -3.76 -6.48
CA ALA A 360 -4.31 -2.62 -5.83
C ALA A 360 -5.33 -1.66 -5.20
N ALA A 361 -6.37 -1.29 -5.97
CA ALA A 361 -7.34 -0.28 -5.54
C ALA A 361 -8.49 -0.88 -4.72
N VAL A 362 -9.04 -2.04 -5.16
CA VAL A 362 -10.29 -2.59 -4.63
C VAL A 362 -10.08 -3.25 -3.26
N THR A 363 -8.90 -3.81 -2.98
CA THR A 363 -8.62 -4.52 -1.72
C THR A 363 -8.94 -3.65 -0.50
N TRP A 364 -8.40 -2.43 -0.45
CA TRP A 364 -8.60 -1.56 0.72
C TRP A 364 -10.01 -0.96 0.79
N ILE A 365 -10.68 -0.80 -0.36
CA ILE A 365 -12.09 -0.42 -0.41
C ILE A 365 -12.94 -1.53 0.23
N VAL A 366 -12.74 -2.77 -0.22
CA VAL A 366 -13.48 -3.93 0.29
C VAL A 366 -13.19 -4.18 1.77
N VAL A 367 -11.93 -4.09 2.21
CA VAL A 367 -11.57 -4.19 3.64
C VAL A 367 -12.35 -3.15 4.47
N GLY A 368 -12.53 -1.93 3.97
CA GLY A 368 -13.33 -0.89 4.63
C GLY A 368 -14.84 -1.16 4.63
N GLU A 369 -15.34 -1.89 3.61
CA GLU A 369 -16.75 -2.24 3.44
C GLU A 369 -17.15 -3.55 4.15
N LEU A 370 -16.17 -4.46 4.44
CA LEU A 370 -16.43 -5.78 5.02
C LEU A 370 -16.74 -5.78 6.53
N PHE A 371 -16.21 -4.81 7.28
CA PHE A 371 -16.18 -4.89 8.74
C PHE A 371 -17.22 -3.98 9.39
N PRO A 372 -18.04 -4.51 10.33
CA PRO A 372 -18.95 -3.72 11.14
C PRO A 372 -18.22 -2.60 11.88
N SER A 373 -18.93 -1.51 12.19
CA SER A 373 -18.35 -0.32 12.82
C SER A 373 -17.60 -0.64 14.12
N GLU A 374 -18.14 -1.55 14.93
CA GLU A 374 -17.59 -1.95 16.23
C GLU A 374 -16.30 -2.76 16.11
N ALA A 375 -16.20 -3.63 15.08
CA ALA A 375 -15.05 -4.51 14.83
C ALA A 375 -13.99 -3.87 13.91
N ARG A 376 -14.34 -2.82 13.18
CA ARG A 376 -13.56 -2.29 12.05
C ARG A 376 -12.10 -2.02 12.39
N GLY A 377 -11.83 -1.38 13.52
CA GLY A 377 -10.46 -1.05 13.93
C GLY A 377 -9.60 -2.29 14.12
N MET A 378 -10.11 -3.27 14.87
CA MET A 378 -9.41 -4.54 15.13
C MET A 378 -9.27 -5.36 13.84
N ALA A 379 -10.34 -5.53 13.08
CA ALA A 379 -10.37 -6.33 11.87
C ALA A 379 -9.46 -5.77 10.76
N THR A 380 -9.47 -4.44 10.55
CA THR A 380 -8.55 -3.77 9.63
C THR A 380 -7.10 -3.92 10.08
N GLY A 381 -6.84 -3.84 11.39
CA GLY A 381 -5.52 -4.10 11.97
C GLY A 381 -5.01 -5.50 11.66
N ILE A 382 -5.84 -6.53 11.88
CA ILE A 382 -5.50 -7.94 11.56
C ILE A 382 -5.27 -8.11 10.05
N ALA A 383 -6.16 -7.60 9.20
CA ALA A 383 -6.01 -7.67 7.76
C ALA A 383 -4.72 -6.97 7.27
N SER A 384 -4.35 -5.84 7.89
CA SER A 384 -3.09 -5.14 7.61
C SER A 384 -1.87 -5.95 8.03
N MET A 385 -1.91 -6.63 9.19
CA MET A 385 -0.82 -7.53 9.60
C MET A 385 -0.62 -8.67 8.61
N VAL A 386 -1.71 -9.29 8.15
CA VAL A 386 -1.67 -10.36 7.13
C VAL A 386 -1.14 -9.83 5.80
N ASN A 387 -1.51 -8.61 5.42
CA ASN A 387 -0.96 -7.93 4.24
C ASN A 387 0.57 -7.79 4.34
N TRP A 388 1.09 -7.28 5.46
CA TRP A 388 2.54 -7.17 5.68
C TRP A 388 3.24 -8.52 5.68
N LEU A 389 2.61 -9.55 6.27
CA LEU A 389 3.13 -10.93 6.23
C LEU A 389 3.26 -11.43 4.78
N GLY A 390 2.26 -11.20 3.94
CA GLY A 390 2.34 -11.53 2.51
C GLY A 390 3.49 -10.84 1.80
N ASN A 391 3.73 -9.55 2.10
CA ASN A 391 4.90 -8.80 1.60
C ASN A 391 6.22 -9.44 2.03
N ILE A 392 6.35 -9.80 3.31
CA ILE A 392 7.56 -10.46 3.85
C ILE A 392 7.82 -11.76 3.09
N VAL A 393 6.80 -12.60 2.93
CA VAL A 393 6.92 -13.89 2.24
C VAL A 393 7.42 -13.70 0.81
N VAL A 394 6.79 -12.80 0.04
CA VAL A 394 7.17 -12.58 -1.36
C VAL A 394 8.59 -12.00 -1.47
N ALA A 395 8.88 -10.95 -0.70
CA ALA A 395 10.17 -10.28 -0.77
C ALA A 395 11.34 -11.18 -0.33
N LEU A 396 11.11 -12.04 0.70
CA LEU A 396 12.13 -12.94 1.22
C LEU A 396 12.41 -14.10 0.27
N PHE A 397 11.36 -14.75 -0.23
CA PHE A 397 11.50 -15.99 -0.99
C PHE A 397 11.76 -15.78 -2.48
N PHE A 398 11.43 -14.63 -3.06
CA PHE A 398 11.59 -14.43 -4.48
C PHE A 398 13.03 -14.63 -4.99
N PRO A 399 14.10 -14.02 -4.39
CA PRO A 399 15.47 -14.26 -4.85
C PRO A 399 15.90 -15.72 -4.74
N ILE A 400 15.44 -16.42 -3.70
CA ILE A 400 15.71 -17.86 -3.49
C ILE A 400 15.04 -18.69 -4.59
N LEU A 401 13.76 -18.40 -4.88
CA LEU A 401 13.02 -19.08 -5.94
C LEU A 401 13.60 -18.77 -7.33
N MET A 402 14.02 -17.53 -7.56
CA MET A 402 14.65 -17.13 -8.84
C MET A 402 15.89 -17.96 -9.11
N GLN A 403 16.71 -18.20 -8.11
CA GLN A 403 17.91 -19.04 -8.25
C GLN A 403 17.59 -20.52 -8.38
N SER A 404 16.57 -21.05 -7.66
CA SER A 404 16.28 -22.49 -7.57
C SER A 404 15.44 -23.02 -8.72
N ILE A 405 14.39 -22.30 -9.13
CA ILE A 405 13.44 -22.78 -10.16
C ILE A 405 13.41 -21.91 -11.42
N GLY A 406 14.04 -20.72 -11.38
CA GLY A 406 14.10 -19.80 -12.51
C GLY A 406 12.83 -18.97 -12.73
N LEU A 407 12.95 -17.87 -13.46
CA LEU A 407 11.89 -16.86 -13.65
C LEU A 407 10.64 -17.41 -14.36
N SER A 408 10.80 -18.25 -15.40
CA SER A 408 9.66 -18.86 -16.09
C SER A 408 8.72 -19.60 -15.14
N ASN A 409 9.28 -20.45 -14.28
CA ASN A 409 8.50 -21.25 -13.34
C ASN A 409 7.85 -20.38 -12.27
N ILE A 410 8.50 -19.30 -11.84
CA ILE A 410 7.92 -18.31 -10.93
C ILE A 410 6.70 -17.64 -11.57
N PHE A 411 6.77 -17.26 -12.84
CA PHE A 411 5.64 -16.68 -13.54
C PHE A 411 4.46 -17.66 -13.67
N PHE A 412 4.72 -18.94 -13.93
CA PHE A 412 3.69 -19.99 -13.91
C PHE A 412 3.09 -20.16 -12.51
N MET A 413 3.90 -20.13 -11.47
CA MET A 413 3.44 -20.19 -10.07
C MET A 413 2.51 -19.01 -9.76
N PHE A 414 2.89 -17.79 -10.10
CA PHE A 414 2.03 -16.62 -9.89
C PHE A 414 0.77 -16.64 -10.74
N ALA A 415 0.83 -17.16 -11.98
CA ALA A 415 -0.37 -17.39 -12.78
C ALA A 415 -1.35 -18.36 -12.10
N GLY A 416 -0.83 -19.45 -11.50
CA GLY A 416 -1.61 -20.38 -10.68
C GLY A 416 -2.24 -19.70 -9.46
N ILE A 417 -1.51 -18.83 -8.78
CA ILE A 417 -2.05 -18.04 -7.64
C ILE A 417 -3.15 -17.07 -8.10
N CYS A 418 -3.04 -16.49 -9.31
CA CYS A 418 -4.10 -15.67 -9.89
C CYS A 418 -5.38 -16.50 -10.14
N VAL A 419 -5.27 -17.77 -10.53
CA VAL A 419 -6.42 -18.69 -10.62
C VAL A 419 -7.06 -18.89 -9.24
N VAL A 420 -6.26 -19.08 -8.19
CA VAL A 420 -6.77 -19.14 -6.80
C VAL A 420 -7.48 -17.84 -6.43
N GLY A 421 -6.91 -16.68 -6.77
CA GLY A 421 -7.54 -15.36 -6.57
C GLY A 421 -8.88 -15.23 -7.29
N PHE A 422 -8.98 -15.73 -8.53
CA PHE A 422 -10.24 -15.79 -9.28
C PHE A 422 -11.29 -16.68 -8.62
N LEU A 423 -10.91 -17.90 -8.23
CA LEU A 423 -11.81 -18.84 -7.56
C LEU A 423 -12.28 -18.32 -6.21
N PHE A 424 -11.38 -17.75 -5.42
CA PHE A 424 -11.71 -17.07 -4.18
C PHE A 424 -12.72 -15.95 -4.40
N SER A 425 -12.48 -15.07 -5.37
CA SER A 425 -13.37 -13.96 -5.69
C SER A 425 -14.73 -14.45 -6.20
N LYS A 426 -14.77 -15.56 -6.94
CA LYS A 426 -16.01 -16.13 -7.50
C LYS A 426 -16.88 -16.80 -6.42
N TYR A 427 -16.29 -17.59 -5.53
CA TYR A 427 -17.03 -18.50 -4.65
C TYR A 427 -17.10 -18.03 -3.19
N ILE A 428 -16.09 -17.33 -2.71
CA ILE A 428 -15.98 -16.95 -1.29
C ILE A 428 -16.30 -15.48 -1.08
N LEU A 429 -15.77 -14.57 -1.92
CA LEU A 429 -16.01 -13.15 -1.80
C LEU A 429 -17.47 -12.82 -2.16
N TYR A 430 -18.14 -12.05 -1.33
CA TYR A 430 -19.47 -11.50 -1.59
C TYR A 430 -19.39 -10.03 -2.04
N GLU A 431 -20.44 -9.56 -2.74
CA GLU A 431 -20.48 -8.19 -3.24
C GLU A 431 -20.80 -7.22 -2.12
N THR A 432 -19.94 -6.21 -1.97
CA THR A 432 -20.05 -5.19 -0.91
C THR A 432 -20.57 -3.85 -1.43
N LYS A 433 -20.48 -3.61 -2.75
CA LYS A 433 -20.86 -2.33 -3.35
C LYS A 433 -22.33 -2.01 -3.13
N GLY A 434 -22.59 -0.83 -2.55
CA GLY A 434 -23.94 -0.31 -2.37
C GLY A 434 -24.75 -0.98 -1.25
N LYS A 435 -24.14 -1.86 -0.47
CA LYS A 435 -24.74 -2.47 0.70
C LYS A 435 -24.31 -1.75 1.98
N THR A 436 -25.24 -1.63 2.92
CA THR A 436 -24.90 -1.17 4.26
C THR A 436 -24.20 -2.29 5.04
N LEU A 437 -23.54 -1.93 6.12
CA LEU A 437 -22.83 -2.92 6.95
C LEU A 437 -23.82 -3.90 7.61
N GLU A 438 -24.99 -3.40 8.00
CA GLU A 438 -26.08 -4.17 8.58
C GLU A 438 -26.67 -5.18 7.56
N GLU A 439 -26.82 -4.78 6.30
CA GLU A 439 -27.26 -5.67 5.23
C GLU A 439 -26.24 -6.78 4.94
N ILE A 440 -24.94 -6.47 5.06
CA ILE A 440 -23.87 -7.45 4.93
C ILE A 440 -23.88 -8.45 6.08
N GLU A 441 -24.08 -7.97 7.31
CA GLU A 441 -24.17 -8.82 8.50
C GLU A 441 -25.37 -9.76 8.43
N LEU A 442 -26.55 -9.25 8.08
CA LEU A 442 -27.76 -10.06 7.87
C LEU A 442 -27.56 -11.12 6.78
N TYR A 443 -26.99 -10.73 5.64
CA TYR A 443 -26.68 -11.66 4.54
C TYR A 443 -25.74 -12.79 4.98
N LEU A 444 -24.75 -12.47 5.80
CA LEU A 444 -23.80 -13.46 6.31
C LEU A 444 -24.43 -14.38 7.35
N ASP A 445 -25.25 -13.84 8.25
CA ASP A 445 -25.98 -14.64 9.25
C ASP A 445 -26.97 -15.61 8.57
N GLU A 446 -27.70 -15.18 7.56
CA GLU A 446 -28.56 -16.05 6.75
C GLU A 446 -27.74 -17.16 6.06
N ARG A 447 -26.67 -16.80 5.38
CA ARG A 447 -25.81 -17.74 4.64
C ARG A 447 -25.12 -18.76 5.55
N MET A 448 -24.82 -18.42 6.79
CA MET A 448 -24.14 -19.30 7.74
C MET A 448 -25.11 -20.15 8.55
N ASN A 449 -26.38 -19.76 8.62
CA ASN A 449 -27.44 -20.51 9.31
C ASN A 449 -28.24 -21.40 8.35
N GLU A 450 -28.08 -21.28 7.02
CA GLU A 450 -28.68 -22.21 6.05
C GLU A 450 -28.05 -23.61 6.17
N PRO A 451 -28.87 -24.66 6.30
CA PRO A 451 -28.37 -26.05 6.33
C PRO A 451 -27.64 -26.39 5.02
N ILE A 452 -26.55 -27.17 5.14
CA ILE A 452 -25.68 -27.57 4.03
C ILE A 452 -26.43 -28.33 2.90
N GLU A 453 -27.59 -28.84 3.20
CA GLU A 453 -28.44 -29.64 2.27
C GLU A 453 -29.11 -28.82 1.15
N SER A 454 -29.14 -27.49 1.22
CA SER A 454 -29.75 -26.64 0.15
C SER A 454 -28.76 -26.18 -0.93
N LYS A 455 -27.49 -26.64 -0.89
CA LYS A 455 -26.40 -26.20 -1.80
C LYS A 455 -25.97 -27.25 -2.82
N ALA A 456 -26.70 -28.35 -2.97
CA ALA A 456 -26.43 -29.40 -3.96
C ALA A 456 -27.13 -29.14 -5.31
#